data_0d1a13c8db3076f430503dbd36cac6d9
#
_entry.id   0d1a13c8db3076f430503dbd36cac6d9
#
_cell.length_a   1.000
_cell.length_b   1.000
_cell.length_c   1.000
_cell.angle_alpha   90.00
_cell.angle_beta   90.00
_cell.angle_gamma   90.00
#
_symmetry.space_group_name_H-M   'P 1'
#
loop_
_entity.id
_entity.type
_entity.pdbx_description
1 polymer ?
#
loop_
_entity_poly.entity_id
_entity_poly.type
_entity_poly.pdbx_seq_one_letter_code
_entity_poly.pdbx_strand_id
1 'polypeptide(L)'
;MASKKKPDDLSMGYFITLIAKYYLSDEIDVESLSKIVKEKLLEFDLENYQEYKYHNKIMKICTSLFDGSIDKNFREQEYIPIYENELKVIESLPNDRQKKLMFTFFALARYMDCDGWINKKTSKGISEVFKLANVTLTSDKRNELLHELYVNGYISLGKKVDNLNIKVQLDDSGEVVYKVKEFNNIGNQYIGNFKKGYKQCKCCGKKIKDTGNKKMYCEKCANQSLLESYKKYKNKVRN
;
A
#
# COMPACT_ATOMS: atom_id res chain seq x y z
N MET A 1 -13.83 -19.50 -20.90
CA MET A 1 -13.09 -19.36 -19.61
C MET A 1 -12.97 -17.87 -19.34
N ALA A 2 -13.35 -17.38 -18.16
CA ALA A 2 -13.17 -15.98 -17.84
C ALA A 2 -11.67 -15.69 -17.71
N SER A 3 -11.14 -14.70 -18.44
CA SER A 3 -9.75 -14.28 -18.39
C SER A 3 -9.46 -13.73 -16.99
N LYS A 4 -8.38 -14.18 -16.38
CA LYS A 4 -7.93 -13.69 -15.09
C LYS A 4 -7.26 -12.32 -15.29
N LYS A 5 -7.71 -11.28 -14.60
CA LYS A 5 -7.06 -9.96 -14.65
C LYS A 5 -5.98 -9.84 -13.57
N LYS A 6 -4.85 -9.22 -13.95
CA LYS A 6 -3.84 -8.82 -12.98
C LYS A 6 -4.43 -7.76 -12.04
N PRO A 7 -4.19 -7.83 -10.72
CA PRO A 7 -4.56 -6.76 -9.79
C PRO A 7 -3.94 -5.42 -10.24
N ASP A 8 -4.75 -4.38 -10.37
CA ASP A 8 -4.35 -3.07 -10.92
C ASP A 8 -3.22 -2.39 -10.14
N ASP A 9 -3.05 -2.74 -8.86
CA ASP A 9 -2.08 -2.14 -7.95
C ASP A 9 -0.69 -2.78 -8.00
N LEU A 10 -0.50 -3.89 -8.72
CA LEU A 10 0.78 -4.61 -8.74
C LEU A 10 1.65 -4.19 -9.93
N SER A 11 2.93 -3.88 -9.66
CA SER A 11 3.91 -3.75 -10.73
C SER A 11 4.12 -5.08 -11.45
N MET A 12 4.41 -5.06 -12.76
CA MET A 12 4.67 -6.29 -13.53
C MET A 12 5.84 -7.11 -12.94
N GLY A 13 6.86 -6.44 -12.40
CA GLY A 13 7.98 -7.15 -11.77
C GLY A 13 7.59 -7.90 -10.52
N TYR A 14 6.80 -7.28 -9.68
CA TYR A 14 6.29 -7.91 -8.46
C TYR A 14 5.34 -9.07 -8.80
N PHE A 15 4.49 -8.89 -9.80
CA PHE A 15 3.58 -9.93 -10.26
C PHE A 15 4.32 -11.16 -10.81
N ILE A 16 5.38 -10.95 -11.62
CA ILE A 16 6.29 -12.01 -12.07
C ILE A 16 6.92 -12.74 -10.86
N THR A 17 7.37 -11.98 -9.86
CA THR A 17 7.98 -12.55 -8.66
C THR A 17 7.00 -13.41 -7.87
N LEU A 18 5.75 -13.00 -7.73
CA LEU A 18 4.70 -13.78 -7.07
C LEU A 18 4.45 -15.10 -7.79
N ILE A 19 4.30 -15.08 -9.12
CA ILE A 19 4.11 -16.28 -9.91
C ILE A 19 5.34 -17.21 -9.77
N ALA A 20 6.54 -16.67 -9.92
CA ALA A 20 7.77 -17.45 -9.82
C ALA A 20 7.92 -18.12 -8.44
N LYS A 21 7.65 -17.40 -7.35
CA LYS A 21 7.66 -17.95 -6.00
C LYS A 21 6.62 -19.05 -5.78
N TYR A 22 5.44 -18.89 -6.34
CA TYR A 22 4.36 -19.86 -6.20
C TYR A 22 4.68 -21.21 -6.85
N TYR A 23 5.39 -21.18 -7.98
CA TYR A 23 5.77 -22.39 -8.72
C TYR A 23 7.20 -22.88 -8.43
N LEU A 24 7.95 -22.19 -7.57
CA LEU A 24 9.30 -22.61 -7.15
C LEU A 24 9.21 -23.90 -6.31
N SER A 25 9.97 -24.90 -6.70
CA SER A 25 10.18 -26.12 -5.92
C SER A 25 11.63 -26.55 -5.99
N ASP A 26 12.06 -27.43 -5.11
CA ASP A 26 13.44 -27.93 -5.11
C ASP A 26 13.79 -28.80 -6.32
N GLU A 27 12.77 -29.29 -7.05
CA GLU A 27 12.91 -30.16 -8.22
C GLU A 27 12.96 -29.41 -9.56
N ILE A 28 12.76 -28.10 -9.54
CA ILE A 28 12.67 -27.28 -10.76
C ILE A 28 13.96 -26.47 -10.96
N ASP A 29 14.41 -26.33 -12.19
CA ASP A 29 15.51 -25.42 -12.54
C ASP A 29 15.04 -24.03 -13.00
N VAL A 30 16.00 -23.12 -13.19
CA VAL A 30 15.72 -21.72 -13.57
C VAL A 30 14.97 -21.64 -14.90
N GLU A 31 15.34 -22.47 -15.88
CA GLU A 31 14.74 -22.43 -17.21
C GLU A 31 13.29 -22.92 -17.19
N SER A 32 13.06 -24.05 -16.53
CA SER A 32 11.74 -24.63 -16.34
C SER A 32 10.81 -23.68 -15.57
N LEU A 33 11.31 -23.05 -14.50
CA LEU A 33 10.56 -22.04 -13.76
C LEU A 33 10.22 -20.85 -14.64
N SER A 34 11.18 -20.37 -15.45
CA SER A 34 10.93 -19.23 -16.35
C SER A 34 9.87 -19.55 -17.41
N LYS A 35 9.84 -20.79 -17.90
CA LYS A 35 8.83 -21.27 -18.85
C LYS A 35 7.45 -21.29 -18.21
N ILE A 36 7.32 -21.85 -17.02
CA ILE A 36 6.05 -21.87 -16.27
C ILE A 36 5.55 -20.42 -16.02
N VAL A 37 6.44 -19.52 -15.59
CA VAL A 37 6.08 -18.12 -15.37
C VAL A 37 5.53 -17.47 -16.63
N LYS A 38 6.13 -17.70 -17.79
CA LYS A 38 5.66 -17.18 -19.07
C LYS A 38 4.29 -17.73 -19.44
N GLU A 39 4.09 -19.05 -19.33
CA GLU A 39 2.82 -19.71 -19.60
C GLU A 39 1.72 -19.15 -18.69
N LYS A 40 2.02 -18.98 -17.40
CA LYS A 40 1.06 -18.41 -16.44
C LYS A 40 0.74 -16.94 -16.72
N LEU A 41 1.70 -16.14 -17.14
CA LEU A 41 1.45 -14.75 -17.53
C LEU A 41 0.52 -14.63 -18.73
N LEU A 42 0.54 -15.60 -19.66
CA LEU A 42 -0.39 -15.64 -20.80
C LEU A 42 -1.83 -15.97 -20.41
N GLU A 43 -2.04 -16.61 -19.24
CA GLU A 43 -3.40 -16.89 -18.73
C GLU A 43 -4.11 -15.61 -18.22
N PHE A 44 -3.35 -14.55 -17.97
CA PHE A 44 -3.88 -13.26 -17.52
C PHE A 44 -4.08 -12.32 -18.71
N ASP A 45 -5.21 -11.64 -18.75
CA ASP A 45 -5.49 -10.58 -19.73
C ASP A 45 -4.68 -9.32 -19.36
N LEU A 46 -3.41 -9.32 -19.76
CA LEU A 46 -2.48 -8.25 -19.48
C LEU A 46 -2.43 -7.31 -20.68
N GLU A 47 -3.05 -6.12 -20.53
CA GLU A 47 -2.87 -5.03 -21.49
C GLU A 47 -1.37 -4.79 -21.70
N ASN A 48 -0.88 -4.90 -22.92
CA ASN A 48 0.52 -4.70 -23.31
C ASN A 48 1.53 -5.75 -22.84
N TYR A 49 1.13 -6.95 -22.41
CA TYR A 49 2.09 -8.03 -22.21
C TYR A 49 2.64 -8.51 -23.54
N GLN A 50 3.95 -8.43 -23.68
CA GLN A 50 4.69 -8.97 -24.84
C GLN A 50 5.87 -9.78 -24.28
N GLU A 51 5.88 -11.08 -24.52
CA GLU A 51 6.85 -12.01 -23.95
C GLU A 51 8.30 -11.54 -24.12
N TYR A 52 8.66 -11.09 -25.31
CA TYR A 52 10.02 -10.64 -25.62
C TYR A 52 10.47 -9.43 -24.77
N LYS A 53 9.56 -8.55 -24.36
CA LYS A 53 9.88 -7.41 -23.50
C LYS A 53 10.17 -7.84 -22.06
N TYR A 54 9.56 -8.93 -21.61
CA TYR A 54 9.67 -9.37 -20.23
C TYR A 54 10.60 -10.56 -20.06
N HIS A 55 11.08 -11.17 -21.14
CA HIS A 55 11.95 -12.35 -21.10
C HIS A 55 13.14 -12.17 -20.14
N ASN A 56 13.96 -11.14 -20.36
CA ASN A 56 15.13 -10.87 -19.51
C ASN A 56 14.76 -10.58 -18.05
N LYS A 57 13.63 -9.95 -17.83
CA LYS A 57 13.14 -9.66 -16.47
C LYS A 57 12.67 -10.92 -15.76
N ILE A 58 11.97 -11.82 -16.47
CA ILE A 58 11.56 -13.12 -15.95
C ILE A 58 12.79 -13.95 -15.59
N MET A 59 13.73 -14.09 -16.52
CA MET A 59 14.97 -14.82 -16.29
C MET A 59 15.72 -14.29 -15.08
N LYS A 60 15.92 -12.97 -15.00
CA LYS A 60 16.60 -12.33 -13.86
C LYS A 60 15.90 -12.63 -12.52
N ILE A 61 14.57 -12.58 -12.47
CA ILE A 61 13.82 -12.87 -11.25
C ILE A 61 13.97 -14.34 -10.88
N CYS A 62 13.82 -15.26 -11.85
CA CYS A 62 14.00 -16.69 -11.60
C CYS A 62 15.42 -16.99 -11.08
N THR A 63 16.45 -16.47 -11.75
CA THR A 63 17.83 -16.62 -11.28
C THR A 63 18.03 -16.09 -9.86
N SER A 64 17.49 -14.91 -9.55
CA SER A 64 17.61 -14.29 -8.23
C SER A 64 16.87 -15.06 -7.11
N LEU A 65 15.89 -15.87 -7.45
CA LEU A 65 15.25 -16.79 -6.51
C LEU A 65 16.17 -18.00 -6.20
N PHE A 66 16.91 -18.47 -7.20
CA PHE A 66 17.82 -19.62 -7.02
C PHE A 66 19.12 -19.22 -6.33
N ASP A 67 19.69 -18.04 -6.61
CA ASP A 67 20.92 -17.54 -5.97
C ASP A 67 20.67 -16.91 -4.58
N GLY A 68 19.40 -16.86 -4.13
CA GLY A 68 19.02 -16.33 -2.82
C GLY A 68 18.98 -14.80 -2.73
N SER A 69 19.18 -14.08 -3.84
CA SER A 69 19.06 -12.61 -3.88
C SER A 69 17.62 -12.15 -3.67
N ILE A 70 16.64 -13.03 -3.90
CA ILE A 70 15.24 -12.85 -3.54
C ILE A 70 14.84 -13.94 -2.56
N ASP A 71 14.25 -13.56 -1.43
CA ASP A 71 13.78 -14.52 -0.43
C ASP A 71 12.78 -15.50 -1.04
N LYS A 72 13.08 -16.81 -0.94
CA LYS A 72 12.22 -17.89 -1.42
C LYS A 72 10.95 -18.06 -0.60
N ASN A 73 10.97 -17.64 0.66
CA ASN A 73 9.83 -17.81 1.55
C ASN A 73 8.72 -16.87 1.14
N PHE A 74 7.64 -17.42 0.61
CA PHE A 74 6.40 -16.71 0.42
C PHE A 74 5.74 -16.52 1.78
N ARG A 75 6.00 -15.38 2.40
CA ARG A 75 5.17 -14.94 3.52
C ARG A 75 3.96 -14.25 2.92
N GLU A 76 2.86 -14.95 2.85
CA GLU A 76 1.55 -14.32 2.68
C GLU A 76 1.32 -13.46 3.92
N GLN A 77 1.64 -12.18 3.80
CA GLN A 77 1.51 -11.25 4.90
C GLN A 77 0.03 -10.82 4.95
N GLU A 78 -0.79 -11.58 5.69
CA GLU A 78 -2.23 -11.29 5.83
C GLU A 78 -2.50 -9.88 6.34
N TYR A 79 -1.56 -9.31 7.09
CA TYR A 79 -1.64 -7.95 7.63
C TYR A 79 -0.25 -7.42 7.99
N ILE A 80 -0.14 -6.09 8.03
CA ILE A 80 1.04 -5.40 8.55
C ILE A 80 0.75 -4.99 9.99
N PRO A 81 1.52 -5.46 10.99
CA PRO A 81 1.32 -5.08 12.37
C PRO A 81 1.80 -3.65 12.63
N ILE A 82 1.08 -2.93 13.48
CA ILE A 82 1.53 -1.69 14.12
C ILE A 82 1.57 -1.96 15.62
N TYR A 83 2.70 -1.68 16.26
CA TYR A 83 2.92 -1.97 17.65
C TYR A 83 2.63 -0.78 18.56
N GLU A 84 2.43 -1.07 19.84
CA GLU A 84 2.07 -0.05 20.85
C GLU A 84 3.08 1.09 20.92
N ASN A 85 4.39 0.78 20.89
CA ASN A 85 5.43 1.80 20.97
C ASN A 85 5.46 2.69 19.73
N GLU A 86 5.20 2.14 18.53
CA GLU A 86 5.03 2.93 17.32
C GLU A 86 3.81 3.85 17.41
N LEU A 87 2.71 3.36 17.98
CA LEU A 87 1.53 4.18 18.20
C LEU A 87 1.82 5.33 19.17
N LYS A 88 2.57 5.11 20.26
CA LYS A 88 3.02 6.17 21.19
C LYS A 88 3.84 7.23 20.45
N VAL A 89 4.75 6.83 19.56
CA VAL A 89 5.52 7.77 18.72
C VAL A 89 4.58 8.58 17.83
N ILE A 90 3.60 7.92 17.17
CA ILE A 90 2.62 8.61 16.33
C ILE A 90 1.80 9.61 17.16
N GLU A 91 1.34 9.23 18.34
CA GLU A 91 0.49 10.06 19.18
C GLU A 91 1.24 11.27 19.77
N SER A 92 2.56 11.20 19.95
CA SER A 92 3.39 12.32 20.39
C SER A 92 3.50 13.45 19.35
N LEU A 93 3.18 13.18 18.08
CA LEU A 93 3.27 14.17 17.01
C LEU A 93 2.19 15.27 17.16
N PRO A 94 2.53 16.53 16.81
CA PRO A 94 1.66 17.68 17.12
C PRO A 94 0.38 17.77 16.28
N ASN A 95 0.37 17.24 15.07
CA ASN A 95 -0.77 17.40 14.18
C ASN A 95 -1.15 16.13 13.40
N ASP A 96 -2.39 16.08 12.95
CA ASP A 96 -2.96 14.91 12.25
C ASP A 96 -2.26 14.57 10.93
N ARG A 97 -1.64 15.53 10.26
CA ARG A 97 -0.92 15.28 8.99
C ARG A 97 0.34 14.47 9.27
N GLN A 98 1.10 14.87 10.27
CA GLN A 98 2.28 14.14 10.73
C GLN A 98 1.92 12.76 11.26
N LYS A 99 0.86 12.65 12.06
CA LYS A 99 0.37 11.36 12.59
C LYS A 99 -0.02 10.39 11.48
N LYS A 100 -0.79 10.84 10.50
CA LYS A 100 -1.15 10.04 9.32
C LYS A 100 0.07 9.59 8.54
N LEU A 101 1.01 10.50 8.34
CA LEU A 101 2.23 10.23 7.56
C LEU A 101 3.11 9.21 8.26
N MET A 102 3.35 9.36 9.58
CA MET A 102 4.14 8.41 10.37
C MET A 102 3.49 7.04 10.44
N PHE A 103 2.18 6.95 10.63
CA PHE A 103 1.46 5.68 10.57
C PHE A 103 1.63 4.99 9.20
N THR A 104 1.60 5.77 8.13
CA THR A 104 1.84 5.26 6.77
C THR A 104 3.30 4.83 6.59
N PHE A 105 4.25 5.55 7.15
CA PHE A 105 5.66 5.20 7.11
C PHE A 105 5.94 3.87 7.82
N PHE A 106 5.42 3.66 9.03
CA PHE A 106 5.57 2.39 9.74
C PHE A 106 4.97 1.23 8.95
N ALA A 107 3.76 1.39 8.42
CA ALA A 107 3.13 0.36 7.61
C ALA A 107 3.93 0.03 6.34
N LEU A 108 4.43 1.03 5.62
CA LEU A 108 5.23 0.84 4.41
C LEU A 108 6.61 0.25 4.70
N ALA A 109 7.29 0.70 5.76
CA ALA A 109 8.60 0.20 6.13
C ALA A 109 8.57 -1.30 6.44
N ARG A 110 7.53 -1.75 7.15
CA ARG A 110 7.32 -3.18 7.43
C ARG A 110 6.94 -3.96 6.17
N TYR A 111 6.07 -3.39 5.34
CA TYR A 111 5.69 -4.04 4.08
C TYR A 111 6.89 -4.22 3.14
N MET A 112 7.78 -3.23 3.09
CA MET A 112 8.97 -3.28 2.23
C MET A 112 10.06 -4.20 2.77
N ASP A 113 10.02 -4.54 4.06
CA ASP A 113 10.98 -5.39 4.76
C ASP A 113 12.46 -5.01 4.44
N CYS A 114 12.75 -3.72 4.56
CA CYS A 114 14.04 -3.13 4.20
C CYS A 114 14.68 -2.38 5.37
N ASP A 115 14.69 -2.96 6.57
CA ASP A 115 15.27 -2.37 7.78
C ASP A 115 14.79 -0.93 8.01
N GLY A 116 13.48 -0.72 7.94
CA GLY A 116 12.84 0.58 8.14
C GLY A 116 12.95 1.56 6.97
N TRP A 117 13.66 1.22 5.91
CA TRP A 117 13.78 2.08 4.74
C TRP A 117 12.56 2.06 3.84
N ILE A 118 12.12 3.24 3.45
CA ILE A 118 11.03 3.47 2.49
C ILE A 118 11.64 4.11 1.25
N ASN A 119 11.20 3.66 0.08
CA ASN A 119 11.43 4.37 -1.17
C ASN A 119 12.85 4.34 -1.74
N LYS A 120 13.52 3.20 -1.64
CA LYS A 120 14.92 3.07 -2.14
C LYS A 120 15.13 3.28 -3.64
N LYS A 121 14.10 3.31 -4.49
CA LYS A 121 14.31 3.15 -5.95
C LYS A 121 13.58 4.10 -6.89
N THR A 122 12.69 4.98 -6.47
CA THR A 122 11.94 5.83 -7.40
C THR A 122 11.70 7.25 -6.91
N SER A 123 11.94 8.25 -7.75
CA SER A 123 11.68 9.68 -7.49
C SER A 123 10.19 10.00 -7.27
N LYS A 124 9.28 9.14 -7.71
CA LYS A 124 7.83 9.30 -7.55
C LYS A 124 7.31 8.82 -6.18
N GLY A 125 8.10 8.05 -5.46
CA GLY A 125 7.64 7.33 -4.28
C GLY A 125 7.15 8.21 -3.14
N ILE A 126 7.78 9.35 -2.85
CA ILE A 126 7.33 10.25 -1.78
C ILE A 126 5.94 10.80 -2.06
N SER A 127 5.64 11.18 -3.29
CA SER A 127 4.31 11.65 -3.67
C SER A 127 3.23 10.58 -3.46
N GLU A 128 3.56 9.33 -3.72
CA GLU A 128 2.68 8.19 -3.50
C GLU A 128 2.45 7.93 -2.01
N VAL A 129 3.50 8.04 -1.19
CA VAL A 129 3.37 7.91 0.27
C VAL A 129 2.41 8.97 0.83
N PHE A 130 2.52 10.22 0.39
CA PHE A 130 1.58 11.28 0.79
C PHE A 130 0.14 11.00 0.35
N LYS A 131 -0.05 10.40 -0.83
CA LYS A 131 -1.37 9.94 -1.29
C LYS A 131 -1.92 8.83 -0.40
N LEU A 132 -1.12 7.82 -0.09
CA LEU A 132 -1.50 6.72 0.82
C LEU A 132 -1.83 7.23 2.23
N ALA A 133 -1.07 8.21 2.71
CA ALA A 133 -1.35 8.89 3.96
C ALA A 133 -2.61 9.78 3.93
N ASN A 134 -3.17 10.01 2.74
CA ASN A 134 -4.24 10.98 2.51
C ASN A 134 -3.90 12.37 3.07
N VAL A 135 -2.67 12.83 2.75
CA VAL A 135 -2.15 14.15 3.11
C VAL A 135 -1.89 14.94 1.83
N THR A 136 -2.73 15.91 1.55
CA THR A 136 -2.61 16.76 0.36
C THR A 136 -1.86 18.03 0.72
N LEU A 137 -0.67 18.22 0.13
CA LEU A 137 0.20 19.37 0.31
C LEU A 137 0.93 19.70 -0.99
N THR A 138 1.34 20.95 -1.17
CA THR A 138 2.29 21.37 -2.20
C THR A 138 3.66 20.72 -1.97
N SER A 139 4.53 20.73 -2.98
CA SER A 139 5.88 20.15 -2.87
C SER A 139 6.65 20.76 -1.69
N ASP A 140 6.66 22.08 -1.58
CA ASP A 140 7.40 22.80 -0.55
C ASP A 140 6.90 22.44 0.85
N LYS A 141 5.59 22.41 1.03
CA LYS A 141 4.97 22.02 2.30
C LYS A 141 5.18 20.54 2.66
N ARG A 142 5.39 19.67 1.68
CA ARG A 142 5.80 18.27 1.94
C ARG A 142 7.24 18.23 2.46
N ASN A 143 8.13 19.00 1.83
CA ASN A 143 9.53 19.09 2.23
C ASN A 143 9.67 19.70 3.63
N GLU A 144 8.91 20.76 3.94
CA GLU A 144 8.86 21.33 5.29
C GLU A 144 8.44 20.29 6.33
N LEU A 145 7.36 19.55 6.06
CA LEU A 145 6.85 18.54 6.98
C LEU A 145 7.83 17.38 7.19
N LEU A 146 8.51 16.94 6.13
CA LEU A 146 9.56 15.92 6.21
C LEU A 146 10.77 16.44 6.99
N HIS A 147 11.16 17.70 6.77
CA HIS A 147 12.24 18.35 7.50
C HIS A 147 11.91 18.45 9.01
N GLU A 148 10.69 18.84 9.37
CA GLU A 148 10.22 18.85 10.76
C GLU A 148 10.34 17.47 11.41
N LEU A 149 9.90 16.41 10.72
CA LEU A 149 10.03 15.04 11.22
C LEU A 149 11.49 14.59 11.37
N TYR A 150 12.36 15.03 10.45
CA TYR A 150 13.80 14.73 10.49
C TYR A 150 14.49 15.45 11.66
N VAL A 151 14.28 16.76 11.80
CA VAL A 151 14.91 17.56 12.86
C VAL A 151 14.49 17.08 14.26
N ASN A 152 13.23 16.63 14.39
CA ASN A 152 12.73 16.07 15.64
C ASN A 152 13.09 14.57 15.84
N GLY A 153 13.88 13.99 14.96
CA GLY A 153 14.40 12.62 15.10
C GLY A 153 13.40 11.49 14.83
N TYR A 154 12.23 11.79 14.29
CA TYR A 154 11.23 10.76 13.96
C TYR A 154 11.57 9.94 12.71
N ILE A 155 12.33 10.55 11.80
CA ILE A 155 12.81 9.89 10.57
C ILE A 155 14.29 10.21 10.34
N SER A 156 14.96 9.36 9.57
CA SER A 156 16.28 9.65 9.01
C SER A 156 16.18 9.77 7.49
N LEU A 157 17.04 10.62 6.91
CA LEU A 157 17.09 10.83 5.47
C LEU A 157 18.33 10.17 4.87
N GLY A 158 18.18 9.58 3.69
CA GLY A 158 19.31 9.01 2.94
C GLY A 158 20.22 10.10 2.36
N LYS A 159 21.50 9.73 2.10
CA LYS A 159 22.53 10.66 1.62
C LYS A 159 22.37 11.14 0.18
N LYS A 160 21.48 10.55 -0.63
CA LYS A 160 21.28 10.92 -2.03
C LYS A 160 20.18 11.96 -2.18
N VAL A 161 20.54 13.12 -2.70
CA VAL A 161 19.63 14.28 -2.85
C VAL A 161 18.49 14.00 -3.83
N ASP A 162 18.72 13.20 -4.88
CA ASP A 162 17.74 12.95 -5.94
C ASP A 162 16.69 11.87 -5.61
N ASN A 163 16.90 11.14 -4.52
CA ASN A 163 15.97 10.11 -4.04
C ASN A 163 15.80 10.26 -2.54
N LEU A 164 14.72 10.88 -2.14
CA LEU A 164 14.37 11.05 -0.74
C LEU A 164 14.08 9.66 -0.14
N ASN A 165 15.15 8.95 0.24
CA ASN A 165 15.04 7.74 1.03
C ASN A 165 14.78 8.12 2.47
N ILE A 166 13.69 7.61 3.01
CA ILE A 166 13.30 7.84 4.39
C ILE A 166 13.50 6.54 5.16
N LYS A 167 14.09 6.62 6.33
CA LYS A 167 14.16 5.51 7.28
C LYS A 167 13.36 5.87 8.52
N VAL A 168 12.52 4.95 8.97
CA VAL A 168 11.87 4.98 10.28
C VAL A 168 12.48 3.92 11.17
N GLN A 169 12.52 4.18 12.46
CA GLN A 169 12.95 3.19 13.45
C GLN A 169 11.75 2.31 13.79
N LEU A 170 11.78 1.07 13.32
CA LEU A 170 10.78 0.06 13.66
C LEU A 170 11.03 -0.42 15.10
N ASP A 171 9.95 -0.61 15.84
CA ASP A 171 9.97 -1.16 17.19
C ASP A 171 8.93 -2.29 17.28
N ASP A 172 9.43 -3.52 17.31
CA ASP A 172 8.62 -4.73 17.39
C ASP A 172 8.26 -5.11 18.83
N SER A 173 8.67 -4.29 19.80
CA SER A 173 8.34 -4.50 21.20
C SER A 173 6.92 -3.99 21.53
N GLY A 174 6.28 -4.66 22.47
CA GLY A 174 4.91 -4.35 22.87
C GLY A 174 3.86 -5.16 22.09
N GLU A 175 2.59 -4.87 22.35
CA GLU A 175 1.47 -5.56 21.72
C GLU A 175 1.15 -4.99 20.33
N VAL A 176 0.61 -5.85 19.46
CA VAL A 176 0.08 -5.41 18.16
C VAL A 176 -1.26 -4.68 18.39
N VAL A 177 -1.24 -3.38 18.27
CA VAL A 177 -2.42 -2.51 18.48
C VAL A 177 -3.27 -2.32 17.24
N TYR A 178 -2.71 -2.56 16.06
CA TYR A 178 -3.45 -2.48 14.80
C TYR A 178 -2.86 -3.41 13.72
N LYS A 179 -3.75 -3.92 12.86
CA LYS A 179 -3.41 -4.78 11.73
C LYS A 179 -3.86 -4.10 10.44
N VAL A 180 -2.91 -3.56 9.68
CA VAL A 180 -3.17 -2.96 8.37
C VAL A 180 -3.35 -4.09 7.35
N LYS A 181 -4.57 -4.28 6.86
CA LYS A 181 -4.90 -5.31 5.86
C LYS A 181 -4.90 -4.77 4.43
N GLU A 182 -5.10 -3.48 4.26
CA GLU A 182 -5.20 -2.83 2.96
C GLU A 182 -4.40 -1.54 2.94
N PHE A 183 -3.71 -1.29 1.81
CA PHE A 183 -2.92 -0.08 1.64
C PHE A 183 -3.73 1.14 1.17
N ASN A 184 -5.02 0.97 0.92
CA ASN A 184 -5.89 2.08 0.55
C ASN A 184 -6.15 3.03 1.72
N ASN A 185 -5.79 4.30 1.55
CA ASN A 185 -6.04 5.35 2.54
C ASN A 185 -5.50 5.04 3.96
N ILE A 186 -4.29 4.51 4.07
CA ILE A 186 -3.67 4.09 5.33
C ILE A 186 -3.77 5.19 6.40
N GLY A 187 -3.44 6.44 6.07
CA GLY A 187 -3.52 7.54 7.02
C GLY A 187 -4.94 7.78 7.57
N ASN A 188 -5.98 7.46 6.82
CA ASN A 188 -7.36 7.53 7.31
C ASN A 188 -7.70 6.36 8.24
N GLN A 189 -7.04 5.20 8.07
CA GLN A 189 -7.19 4.09 9.01
C GLN A 189 -6.70 4.49 10.40
N TYR A 190 -5.57 5.23 10.50
CA TYR A 190 -5.13 5.80 11.77
C TYR A 190 -6.21 6.68 12.40
N ILE A 191 -6.65 7.73 11.69
CA ILE A 191 -7.64 8.68 12.21
C ILE A 191 -8.90 7.96 12.70
N GLY A 192 -9.32 6.98 11.92
CA GLY A 192 -10.56 6.33 12.23
C GLY A 192 -10.51 5.29 13.35
N ASN A 193 -9.36 4.75 13.67
CA ASN A 193 -9.22 3.76 14.74
C ASN A 193 -8.77 4.38 16.06
N PHE A 194 -7.96 5.43 16.01
CA PHE A 194 -7.33 6.00 17.19
C PHE A 194 -7.84 7.39 17.57
N LYS A 195 -8.48 8.12 16.64
CA LYS A 195 -9.03 9.44 16.94
C LYS A 195 -10.51 9.37 17.28
N LYS A 196 -10.90 9.90 18.45
CA LYS A 196 -12.30 10.03 18.87
C LYS A 196 -13.09 10.91 17.89
N GLY A 197 -14.38 10.62 17.71
CA GLY A 197 -15.26 11.42 16.84
C GLY A 197 -15.28 11.00 15.37
N TYR A 198 -14.83 9.80 15.08
CA TYR A 198 -14.96 9.18 13.76
C TYR A 198 -15.75 7.88 13.81
N LYS A 199 -16.47 7.58 12.73
CA LYS A 199 -17.20 6.32 12.53
C LYS A 199 -17.03 5.81 11.11
N GLN A 200 -17.38 4.57 10.86
CA GLN A 200 -17.25 3.96 9.53
C GLN A 200 -18.46 4.28 8.66
N CYS A 201 -18.21 4.54 7.37
CA CYS A 201 -19.26 4.59 6.36
C CYS A 201 -19.89 3.19 6.22
N LYS A 202 -21.20 3.09 6.35
CA LYS A 202 -21.91 1.80 6.27
C LYS A 202 -21.83 1.11 4.90
N CYS A 203 -21.46 1.84 3.85
CA CYS A 203 -21.39 1.29 2.50
C CYS A 203 -19.98 0.82 2.14
N CYS A 204 -18.95 1.67 2.33
CA CYS A 204 -17.60 1.39 1.85
C CYS A 204 -16.56 1.27 2.98
N GLY A 205 -16.96 1.26 4.25
CA GLY A 205 -16.06 1.19 5.40
C GLY A 205 -15.16 2.42 5.63
N LYS A 206 -15.19 3.40 4.71
CA LYS A 206 -14.40 4.63 4.85
C LYS A 206 -14.78 5.35 6.14
N LYS A 207 -13.77 5.75 6.90
CA LYS A 207 -13.98 6.52 8.13
C LYS A 207 -14.45 7.94 7.80
N ILE A 208 -15.49 8.36 8.50
CA ILE A 208 -16.14 9.67 8.35
C ILE A 208 -16.19 10.34 9.72
N LYS A 209 -16.09 11.66 9.73
CA LYS A 209 -16.25 12.42 10.97
C LYS A 209 -17.64 12.18 11.54
N ASP A 210 -17.70 11.81 12.80
CA ASP A 210 -18.97 11.64 13.50
C ASP A 210 -19.54 13.00 13.87
N THR A 211 -20.49 13.46 13.08
CA THR A 211 -21.20 14.73 13.26
C THR A 211 -22.61 14.50 13.80
N GLY A 212 -22.85 13.33 14.41
CA GLY A 212 -24.12 12.93 14.97
C GLY A 212 -24.76 11.69 14.29
N ASN A 213 -25.87 11.23 14.84
CA ASN A 213 -26.48 9.95 14.48
C ASN A 213 -26.97 9.83 13.03
N LYS A 214 -27.18 10.95 12.32
CA LYS A 214 -27.73 10.96 10.96
C LYS A 214 -26.71 10.69 9.85
N LYS A 215 -25.43 10.96 10.04
CA LYS A 215 -24.42 10.81 8.99
C LYS A 215 -23.84 9.39 8.96
N MET A 216 -24.46 8.49 8.22
CA MET A 216 -24.05 7.06 8.14
C MET A 216 -23.16 6.74 6.93
N TYR A 217 -23.06 7.63 5.95
CA TYR A 217 -22.36 7.42 4.70
C TYR A 217 -21.33 8.52 4.44
N CYS A 218 -20.23 8.20 3.75
CA CYS A 218 -19.33 9.22 3.22
C CYS A 218 -20.03 9.96 2.05
N GLU A 219 -19.55 11.13 1.72
CA GLU A 219 -20.12 11.98 0.66
C GLU A 219 -20.27 11.23 -0.68
N LYS A 220 -19.26 10.47 -1.08
CA LYS A 220 -19.30 9.67 -2.32
C LYS A 220 -20.42 8.61 -2.29
N CYS A 221 -20.54 7.86 -1.20
CA CYS A 221 -21.58 6.83 -1.09
C CYS A 221 -22.98 7.45 -0.93
N ALA A 222 -23.10 8.57 -0.25
CA ALA A 222 -24.35 9.30 -0.13
C ALA A 222 -24.82 9.79 -1.52
N ASN A 223 -23.93 10.39 -2.30
CA ASN A 223 -24.24 10.85 -3.66
C ASN A 223 -24.60 9.69 -4.60
N GLN A 224 -23.90 8.57 -4.49
CA GLN A 224 -24.20 7.38 -5.30
C GLN A 224 -25.57 6.79 -4.97
N SER A 225 -25.93 6.70 -3.68
CA SER A 225 -27.25 6.25 -3.23
C SER A 225 -28.36 7.19 -3.73
N LEU A 226 -28.09 8.48 -3.73
CA LEU A 226 -29.02 9.51 -4.24
C LEU A 226 -29.26 9.34 -5.74
N LEU A 227 -28.20 9.14 -6.53
CA LEU A 227 -28.27 8.88 -7.96
C LEU A 227 -29.05 7.59 -8.29
N GLU A 228 -28.84 6.54 -7.53
CA GLU A 228 -29.59 5.28 -7.69
C GLU A 228 -31.07 5.47 -7.37
N SER A 229 -31.39 6.22 -6.33
CA SER A 229 -32.76 6.56 -5.97
C SER A 229 -33.44 7.38 -7.07
N TYR A 230 -32.73 8.35 -7.67
CA TYR A 230 -33.24 9.12 -8.82
C TYR A 230 -33.49 8.24 -10.05
N LYS A 231 -32.60 7.30 -10.36
CA LYS A 231 -32.77 6.35 -11.46
C LYS A 231 -34.01 5.47 -11.25
N LYS A 232 -34.19 4.95 -10.02
CA LYS A 232 -35.38 4.16 -9.66
C LYS A 232 -36.68 4.97 -9.78
N TYR A 233 -36.69 6.20 -9.35
CA TYR A 233 -37.85 7.09 -9.49
C TYR A 233 -38.20 7.35 -10.96
N LYS A 234 -37.20 7.71 -11.80
CA LYS A 234 -37.41 7.93 -13.24
C LYS A 234 -37.98 6.69 -13.95
N ASN A 235 -37.53 5.50 -13.58
CA ASN A 235 -38.04 4.27 -14.17
C ASN A 235 -39.47 3.93 -13.71
N LYS A 236 -39.85 4.34 -12.49
CA LYS A 236 -41.24 4.19 -12.01
C LYS A 236 -42.26 5.13 -12.63
N VAL A 237 -41.81 6.32 -13.07
CA VAL A 237 -42.69 7.35 -13.70
C VAL A 237 -42.81 7.11 -15.20
N ARG A 238 -41.97 6.25 -15.82
CA ARG A 238 -42.01 5.94 -17.26
C ARG A 238 -42.77 4.66 -17.61
N ASN A 239 -43.15 3.89 -16.61
CA ASN A 239 -44.08 2.74 -16.71
C ASN A 239 -45.44 3.10 -16.11
#